data_b7d13f210b74cf11c9b9bf19a36dc68f
#
_entry.id   b7d13f210b74cf11c9b9bf19a36dc68f
#
_cell.length_a   1.000
_cell.length_b   1.000
_cell.length_c   1.000
_cell.angle_alpha   90.00
_cell.angle_beta   90.00
_cell.angle_gamma   90.00
#
_symmetry.space_group_name_H-M   'P 1'
#
loop_
_entity.id
_entity.type
_entity.pdbx_description
1 polymer ?
#
loop_
_entity_poly.entity_id
_entity_poly.type
_entity_poly.pdbx_seq_one_letter_code
_entity_poly.pdbx_strand_id
1 'polypeptide(L)'
;MISENHIILSNAQINQKIKRIAYQIYESNSEEKEVVIAGIVGNGYAFSKKIAKVLTHISTLKVTLCEVVIDKKNPLLPITTSLSVEHYTNKPLVLVDDVLNSGTTLIYGIKHFLAVPLKRFKTAVLVNRNHKKYPVKADFKGISLSTSIKEHVQVAFTGTEAIAYLM
;
A
#
# COMPACT_ATOMS: atom_id res chain seq x y z
N MET A 1 5.96 19.54 16.79
CA MET A 1 7.09 19.68 15.83
C MET A 1 7.88 18.37 15.79
N ILE A 2 8.07 17.80 14.59
CA ILE A 2 8.86 16.57 14.43
C ILE A 2 10.33 16.97 14.48
N SER A 3 11.11 16.38 15.39
CA SER A 3 12.54 16.63 15.41
C SER A 3 13.22 15.90 14.25
N GLU A 4 14.22 16.51 13.65
CA GLU A 4 14.95 15.90 12.51
C GLU A 4 15.53 14.52 12.85
N ASN A 5 15.83 14.26 14.11
CA ASN A 5 16.40 13.00 14.58
C ASN A 5 15.41 11.82 14.56
N HIS A 6 14.13 12.08 14.31
CA HIS A 6 13.10 11.04 14.23
C HIS A 6 12.62 10.77 12.80
N ILE A 7 13.13 11.50 11.82
CA ILE A 7 12.73 11.29 10.42
C ILE A 7 13.35 10.00 9.89
N ILE A 8 12.51 9.09 9.40
CA ILE A 8 12.93 7.84 8.77
C ILE A 8 13.13 8.06 7.28
N LEU A 9 12.17 8.72 6.62
CA LEU A 9 12.17 9.02 5.20
C LEU A 9 11.75 10.47 4.98
N SER A 10 12.59 11.22 4.25
CA SER A 10 12.24 12.54 3.74
C SER A 10 11.27 12.45 2.57
N ASN A 11 10.69 13.57 2.18
CA ASN A 11 9.84 13.66 0.99
C ASN A 11 10.55 13.16 -0.27
N ALA A 12 11.80 13.56 -0.48
CA ALA A 12 12.58 13.13 -1.64
C ALA A 12 12.81 11.61 -1.63
N GLN A 13 13.10 11.03 -0.47
CA GLN A 13 13.28 9.59 -0.32
C GLN A 13 11.98 8.82 -0.56
N ILE A 14 10.85 9.31 -0.05
CA ILE A 14 9.54 8.70 -0.30
C ILE A 14 9.21 8.73 -1.79
N ASN A 15 9.46 9.84 -2.47
CA ASN A 15 9.23 9.93 -3.92
C ASN A 15 10.09 8.94 -4.71
N GLN A 16 11.33 8.72 -4.29
CA GLN A 16 12.20 7.69 -4.89
C GLN A 16 11.63 6.28 -4.66
N LYS A 17 11.12 5.99 -3.46
CA LYS A 17 10.50 4.69 -3.15
C LYS A 17 9.22 4.47 -3.96
N ILE A 18 8.39 5.49 -4.08
CA ILE A 18 7.16 5.45 -4.90
C ILE A 18 7.51 5.11 -6.36
N LYS A 19 8.50 5.80 -6.91
CA LYS A 19 8.95 5.57 -8.28
C LYS A 19 9.44 4.13 -8.48
N ARG A 20 10.27 3.63 -7.57
CA ARG A 20 10.77 2.25 -7.64
C ARG A 20 9.65 1.23 -7.53
N ILE A 21 8.73 1.43 -6.59
CA ILE A 21 7.57 0.54 -6.42
C ILE A 21 6.70 0.53 -7.68
N ALA A 22 6.46 1.70 -8.27
CA ALA A 22 5.70 1.80 -9.52
C ALA A 22 6.36 1.03 -10.66
N TYR A 23 7.68 1.12 -10.82
CA TYR A 23 8.43 0.33 -11.80
C TYR A 23 8.35 -1.17 -11.51
N GLN A 24 8.43 -1.59 -10.25
CA GLN A 24 8.30 -2.99 -9.87
C GLN A 24 6.90 -3.54 -10.19
N ILE A 25 5.86 -2.75 -9.94
CA ILE A 25 4.48 -3.10 -10.30
C ILE A 25 4.35 -3.22 -11.82
N TYR A 26 4.90 -2.28 -12.56
CA TYR A 26 4.90 -2.33 -14.02
C TYR A 26 5.61 -3.57 -14.54
N GLU A 27 6.79 -3.87 -14.02
CA GLU A 27 7.58 -5.06 -14.40
C GLU A 27 6.79 -6.35 -14.18
N SER A 28 6.10 -6.47 -13.05
CA SER A 28 5.30 -7.67 -12.76
C SER A 28 3.99 -7.74 -13.58
N ASN A 29 3.61 -6.67 -14.26
CA ASN A 29 2.40 -6.58 -15.08
C ASN A 29 2.71 -6.15 -16.53
N SER A 30 3.93 -6.37 -17.02
CA SER A 30 4.38 -5.88 -18.32
C SER A 30 3.57 -6.41 -19.51
N GLU A 31 2.98 -7.59 -19.37
CA GLU A 31 2.14 -8.22 -20.41
C GLU A 31 0.64 -7.95 -20.19
N GLU A 32 0.29 -7.21 -19.16
CA GLU A 32 -1.09 -6.88 -18.83
C GLU A 32 -1.52 -5.58 -19.49
N LYS A 33 -2.85 -5.41 -19.67
CA LYS A 33 -3.43 -4.18 -20.20
C LYS A 33 -3.93 -3.26 -19.10
N GLU A 34 -4.16 -3.79 -17.91
CA GLU A 34 -4.73 -3.06 -16.79
C GLU A 34 -4.24 -3.61 -15.45
N VAL A 35 -4.35 -2.79 -14.43
CA VAL A 35 -4.07 -3.17 -13.04
C VAL A 35 -4.96 -2.36 -12.10
N VAL A 36 -5.44 -3.00 -11.05
CA VAL A 36 -6.19 -2.34 -9.97
C VAL A 36 -5.23 -2.06 -8.82
N ILE A 37 -5.17 -0.80 -8.40
CA ILE A 37 -4.41 -0.36 -7.23
C ILE A 37 -5.40 -0.08 -6.12
N ALA A 38 -5.46 -0.98 -5.15
CA ALA A 38 -6.40 -0.92 -4.03
C ALA A 38 -5.68 -0.43 -2.78
N GLY A 39 -6.01 0.78 -2.32
CA GLY A 39 -5.40 1.39 -1.14
C GLY A 39 -6.30 1.32 0.08
N ILE A 40 -5.73 0.93 1.23
CA ILE A 40 -6.42 0.94 2.51
C ILE A 40 -6.74 2.38 2.90
N VAL A 41 -7.96 2.64 3.32
CA VAL A 41 -8.46 3.96 3.72
C VAL A 41 -7.44 4.73 4.58
N GLY A 42 -7.35 6.04 4.35
CA GLY A 42 -6.39 6.91 5.01
C GLY A 42 -5.06 6.98 4.26
N ASN A 43 -3.95 6.81 4.96
CA ASN A 43 -2.61 6.93 4.40
C ASN A 43 -2.30 5.87 3.33
N GLY A 44 -2.85 4.68 3.45
CA GLY A 44 -2.72 3.63 2.42
C GLY A 44 -3.30 4.08 1.09
N TYR A 45 -4.48 4.69 1.12
CA TYR A 45 -5.10 5.23 -0.09
C TYR A 45 -4.35 6.44 -0.65
N ALA A 46 -3.88 7.34 0.22
CA ALA A 46 -3.05 8.47 -0.19
C ALA A 46 -1.76 7.99 -0.89
N PHE A 47 -1.12 6.96 -0.34
CA PHE A 47 0.05 6.33 -0.93
C PHE A 47 -0.28 5.66 -2.27
N SER A 48 -1.40 4.94 -2.35
CA SER A 48 -1.84 4.28 -3.58
C SER A 48 -2.10 5.26 -4.72
N LYS A 49 -2.65 6.44 -4.42
CA LYS A 49 -2.85 7.50 -5.43
C LYS A 49 -1.52 7.99 -6.02
N LYS A 50 -0.50 8.13 -5.18
CA LYS A 50 0.84 8.53 -5.63
C LYS A 50 1.49 7.46 -6.50
N ILE A 51 1.36 6.20 -6.12
CA ILE A 51 1.83 5.06 -6.93
C ILE A 51 1.11 5.03 -8.28
N ALA A 52 -0.20 5.14 -8.26
CA ALA A 52 -1.03 5.11 -9.49
C ALA A 52 -0.67 6.23 -10.45
N LYS A 53 -0.40 7.43 -9.94
CA LYS A 53 0.02 8.58 -10.75
C LYS A 53 1.34 8.30 -11.49
N VAL A 54 2.34 7.80 -10.79
CA VAL A 54 3.63 7.45 -11.39
C VAL A 54 3.46 6.30 -12.38
N LEU A 55 2.73 5.25 -12.00
CA LEU A 55 2.49 4.07 -12.83
C LEU A 55 1.80 4.44 -14.15
N THR A 56 0.81 5.32 -14.10
CA THR A 56 0.13 5.82 -15.29
C THR A 56 1.10 6.58 -16.21
N HIS A 57 2.06 7.31 -15.63
CA HIS A 57 3.04 8.08 -16.39
C HIS A 57 4.10 7.22 -17.04
N ILE A 58 4.58 6.16 -16.37
CA ILE A 58 5.69 5.32 -16.85
C ILE A 58 5.25 4.13 -17.70
N SER A 59 3.94 3.84 -17.80
CA SER A 59 3.43 2.65 -18.47
C SER A 59 2.22 2.96 -19.35
N THR A 60 1.82 1.99 -20.17
CA THR A 60 0.58 2.03 -20.95
C THR A 60 -0.57 1.33 -20.25
N LEU A 61 -0.37 0.86 -19.01
CA LEU A 61 -1.39 0.20 -18.23
C LEU A 61 -2.57 1.13 -17.93
N LYS A 62 -3.78 0.61 -18.07
CA LYS A 62 -4.96 1.25 -17.50
C LYS A 62 -4.93 1.02 -15.99
N VAL A 63 -4.67 2.06 -15.22
CA VAL A 63 -4.59 1.99 -13.77
C VAL A 63 -5.93 2.43 -13.18
N THR A 64 -6.56 1.54 -12.42
CA THR A 64 -7.82 1.81 -11.74
C THR A 64 -7.59 1.83 -10.24
N LEU A 65 -7.97 2.95 -9.59
CA LEU A 65 -7.88 3.08 -8.15
C LEU A 65 -9.10 2.49 -7.47
N CYS A 66 -8.87 1.86 -6.32
CA CYS A 66 -9.90 1.34 -5.43
C CYS A 66 -9.59 1.74 -4.00
N GLU A 67 -10.53 2.40 -3.33
CA GLU A 67 -10.40 2.65 -1.89
C GLU A 67 -10.99 1.46 -1.11
N VAL A 68 -10.24 0.97 -0.14
CA VAL A 68 -10.67 -0.15 0.72
C VAL A 68 -10.96 0.39 2.11
N VAL A 69 -12.22 0.35 2.52
CA VAL A 69 -12.65 0.83 3.84
C VAL A 69 -12.69 -0.34 4.80
N ILE A 70 -11.78 -0.34 5.74
CA ILE A 70 -11.64 -1.35 6.79
C ILE A 70 -11.56 -0.66 8.15
N ASP A 71 -12.25 -1.21 9.15
CA ASP A 71 -12.09 -0.76 10.54
C ASP A 71 -10.83 -1.42 11.12
N LYS A 72 -9.78 -0.63 11.29
CA LYS A 72 -8.49 -1.12 11.81
C LYS A 72 -8.56 -1.60 13.26
N LYS A 73 -9.56 -1.15 14.02
CA LYS A 73 -9.79 -1.57 15.40
C LYS A 73 -10.60 -2.86 15.48
N ASN A 74 -11.49 -3.08 14.51
CA ASN A 74 -12.26 -4.31 14.40
C ASN A 74 -12.34 -4.77 12.94
N PRO A 75 -11.28 -5.47 12.47
CA PRO A 75 -11.19 -5.90 11.07
C PRO A 75 -12.18 -7.02 10.71
N LEU A 76 -12.90 -7.57 11.68
CA LEU A 76 -13.98 -8.52 11.45
C LEU A 76 -15.26 -7.88 10.93
N LEU A 77 -15.41 -6.56 11.08
CA LEU A 77 -16.53 -5.83 10.49
C LEU A 77 -16.44 -5.88 8.96
N PRO A 78 -17.60 -5.78 8.25
CA PRO A 78 -17.60 -5.82 6.80
C PRO A 78 -16.67 -4.79 6.17
N ILE A 79 -15.89 -5.23 5.19
CA ILE A 79 -15.02 -4.38 4.40
C ILE A 79 -15.80 -3.94 3.17
N THR A 80 -15.69 -2.67 2.81
CA THR A 80 -16.28 -2.12 1.59
C THR A 80 -15.20 -1.56 0.68
N THR A 81 -15.48 -1.56 -0.62
CA THR A 81 -14.56 -1.04 -1.64
C THR A 81 -15.29 -0.04 -2.52
N SER A 82 -14.57 0.96 -3.02
CA SER A 82 -15.11 1.95 -3.94
C SER A 82 -15.45 1.37 -5.32
N LEU A 83 -14.85 0.23 -5.67
CA LEU A 83 -15.19 -0.54 -6.87
C LEU A 83 -16.12 -1.69 -6.51
N SER A 84 -17.07 -2.00 -7.37
CA SER A 84 -17.84 -3.23 -7.28
C SER A 84 -17.02 -4.43 -7.76
N VAL A 85 -17.43 -5.62 -7.36
CA VAL A 85 -16.70 -6.89 -7.54
C VAL A 85 -16.29 -7.14 -9.00
N GLU A 86 -17.19 -6.87 -9.95
CA GLU A 86 -16.94 -7.09 -11.37
C GLU A 86 -15.79 -6.24 -11.92
N HIS A 87 -15.45 -5.13 -11.27
CA HIS A 87 -14.38 -4.23 -11.71
C HIS A 87 -12.99 -4.72 -11.34
N TYR A 88 -12.85 -5.71 -10.45
CA TYR A 88 -11.54 -6.29 -10.13
C TYR A 88 -11.46 -7.80 -10.31
N THR A 89 -12.59 -8.50 -10.54
CA THR A 89 -12.59 -9.95 -10.78
C THR A 89 -11.75 -10.31 -12.01
N ASN A 90 -10.90 -11.34 -11.88
CA ASN A 90 -9.99 -11.82 -12.92
C ASN A 90 -8.97 -10.77 -13.41
N LYS A 91 -8.67 -9.77 -12.61
CA LYS A 91 -7.69 -8.72 -12.94
C LYS A 91 -6.49 -8.78 -12.02
N PRO A 92 -5.32 -8.24 -12.46
CA PRO A 92 -4.21 -8.02 -11.55
C PRO A 92 -4.59 -6.95 -10.53
N LEU A 93 -4.27 -7.20 -9.26
CA LEU A 93 -4.57 -6.27 -8.16
C LEU A 93 -3.36 -6.14 -7.24
N VAL A 94 -3.07 -4.91 -6.83
CA VAL A 94 -2.09 -4.61 -5.80
C VAL A 94 -2.81 -3.96 -4.62
N LEU A 95 -2.73 -4.59 -3.46
CA LEU A 95 -3.24 -4.04 -2.21
C LEU A 95 -2.15 -3.21 -1.54
N VAL A 96 -2.47 -1.97 -1.21
CA VAL A 96 -1.51 -0.96 -0.75
C VAL A 96 -1.88 -0.45 0.63
N ASP A 97 -0.90 -0.40 1.53
CA ASP A 97 -0.99 0.29 2.80
C ASP A 97 0.30 1.10 3.04
N ASP A 98 0.27 2.02 4.00
CA ASP A 98 1.45 2.84 4.30
C ASP A 98 2.49 2.08 5.14
N VAL A 99 2.06 1.44 6.22
CA VAL A 99 2.94 0.74 7.17
C VAL A 99 2.42 -0.67 7.44
N LEU A 100 3.28 -1.65 7.24
CA LEU A 100 3.02 -3.03 7.65
C LEU A 100 3.58 -3.24 9.07
N ASN A 101 2.68 -3.24 10.07
CA ASN A 101 2.98 -3.50 11.47
C ASN A 101 2.71 -4.97 11.83
N SER A 102 1.60 -5.23 12.50
CA SER A 102 1.17 -6.58 12.88
C SER A 102 0.72 -7.43 11.69
N GLY A 103 0.35 -6.80 10.59
CA GLY A 103 -0.21 -7.43 9.41
C GLY A 103 -1.73 -7.64 9.47
N THR A 104 -2.38 -7.20 10.55
CA THR A 104 -3.83 -7.37 10.73
C THR A 104 -4.63 -6.74 9.59
N THR A 105 -4.41 -5.46 9.32
CA THR A 105 -5.15 -4.75 8.28
C THR A 105 -4.92 -5.38 6.91
N LEU A 106 -3.67 -5.68 6.61
CA LEU A 106 -3.31 -6.22 5.30
C LEU A 106 -3.90 -7.62 5.07
N ILE A 107 -3.82 -8.50 6.09
CA ILE A 107 -4.33 -9.87 5.92
C ILE A 107 -5.86 -9.92 5.78
N TYR A 108 -6.59 -9.06 6.49
CA TYR A 108 -8.04 -8.96 6.33
C TYR A 108 -8.42 -8.33 5.00
N GLY A 109 -7.65 -7.38 4.50
CA GLY A 109 -7.81 -6.85 3.14
C GLY A 109 -7.58 -7.93 2.08
N ILE A 110 -6.54 -8.75 2.25
CA ILE A 110 -6.28 -9.91 1.38
C ILE A 110 -7.47 -10.87 1.38
N LYS A 111 -7.95 -11.24 2.57
CA LYS A 111 -9.12 -12.11 2.71
C LYS A 111 -10.32 -11.59 1.93
N HIS A 112 -10.58 -10.28 2.01
CA HIS A 112 -11.70 -9.65 1.30
C HIS A 112 -11.63 -9.87 -0.21
N PHE A 113 -10.47 -9.60 -0.81
CA PHE A 113 -10.30 -9.74 -2.26
C PHE A 113 -10.24 -11.19 -2.74
N LEU A 114 -9.90 -12.13 -1.86
CA LEU A 114 -9.90 -13.56 -2.19
C LEU A 114 -11.29 -14.18 -2.32
N ALA A 115 -12.34 -13.41 -2.10
CA ALA A 115 -13.71 -13.86 -2.36
C ALA A 115 -14.00 -14.10 -3.86
N VAL A 116 -13.17 -13.57 -4.75
CA VAL A 116 -13.25 -13.74 -6.20
C VAL A 116 -11.89 -14.11 -6.77
N PRO A 117 -11.83 -14.76 -7.95
CA PRO A 117 -10.56 -15.04 -8.60
C PRO A 117 -9.90 -13.73 -9.06
N LEU A 118 -8.60 -13.63 -8.84
CA LEU A 118 -7.76 -12.54 -9.31
C LEU A 118 -6.67 -13.11 -10.25
N LYS A 119 -6.35 -12.37 -11.29
CA LYS A 119 -5.31 -12.81 -12.23
C LYS A 119 -3.93 -12.83 -11.59
N ARG A 120 -3.67 -11.85 -10.72
CA ARG A 120 -2.46 -11.74 -9.90
C ARG A 120 -2.79 -10.89 -8.69
N PHE A 121 -2.25 -11.25 -7.54
CA PHE A 121 -2.48 -10.49 -6.30
C PHE A 121 -1.15 -10.24 -5.61
N LYS A 122 -0.80 -8.97 -5.45
CA LYS A 122 0.42 -8.50 -4.79
C LYS A 122 0.09 -7.47 -3.74
N THR A 123 1.04 -7.25 -2.82
CA THR A 123 0.92 -6.24 -1.77
C THR A 123 2.07 -5.25 -1.86
N ALA A 124 1.80 -3.99 -1.49
CA ALA A 124 2.80 -2.92 -1.46
C ALA A 124 2.64 -2.09 -0.20
N VAL A 125 3.75 -1.76 0.44
CA VAL A 125 3.78 -0.86 1.61
C VAL A 125 4.98 0.08 1.50
N LEU A 126 4.88 1.24 2.14
CA LEU A 126 6.02 2.16 2.22
C LEU A 126 7.05 1.69 3.25
N VAL A 127 6.58 1.32 4.44
CA VAL A 127 7.44 0.85 5.53
C VAL A 127 7.01 -0.53 6.00
N ASN A 128 7.94 -1.47 5.95
CA ASN A 128 7.75 -2.81 6.49
C ASN A 128 8.46 -2.92 7.83
N ARG A 129 7.72 -3.24 8.90
CA ARG A 129 8.25 -3.47 10.25
C ARG A 129 8.30 -4.97 10.57
N ASN A 130 9.14 -5.35 11.53
CA ASN A 130 9.37 -6.76 11.87
C ASN A 130 8.48 -7.31 13.00
N HIS A 131 7.37 -6.61 13.32
CA HIS A 131 6.49 -7.00 14.45
C HIS A 131 5.18 -7.64 13.96
N LYS A 132 5.28 -8.62 13.07
CA LYS A 132 4.11 -9.28 12.49
C LYS A 132 3.46 -10.24 13.46
N LYS A 133 2.14 -10.12 13.59
CA LYS A 133 1.28 -11.08 14.29
C LYS A 133 0.69 -12.11 13.31
N TYR A 134 0.50 -11.73 12.06
CA TYR A 134 -0.09 -12.55 11.00
C TYR A 134 0.92 -12.89 9.91
N PRO A 135 0.78 -14.08 9.26
CA PRO A 135 1.69 -14.53 8.22
C PRO A 135 1.41 -13.81 6.90
N VAL A 136 1.85 -12.57 6.80
CA VAL A 136 1.67 -11.73 5.63
C VAL A 136 2.98 -10.99 5.34
N LYS A 137 3.26 -10.78 4.06
CA LYS A 137 4.43 -10.01 3.62
C LYS A 137 4.02 -8.96 2.60
N ALA A 138 4.87 -7.95 2.43
CA ALA A 138 4.79 -7.01 1.32
C ALA A 138 5.66 -7.51 0.17
N ASP A 139 5.07 -7.64 -1.02
CA ASP A 139 5.82 -7.98 -2.24
C ASP A 139 6.67 -6.80 -2.69
N PHE A 140 6.12 -5.59 -2.59
CA PHE A 140 6.81 -4.35 -2.90
C PHE A 140 6.85 -3.50 -1.64
N LYS A 141 8.02 -3.03 -1.24
CA LYS A 141 8.20 -2.25 -0.02
C LYS A 141 9.20 -1.12 -0.23
N GLY A 142 8.92 0.02 0.39
CA GLY A 142 9.84 1.15 0.36
C GLY A 142 11.11 0.84 1.14
N ILE A 143 10.97 0.58 2.43
CA ILE A 143 12.05 0.12 3.31
C ILE A 143 11.54 -0.93 4.29
N SER A 144 12.47 -1.73 4.79
CA SER A 144 12.26 -2.57 5.97
C SER A 144 13.00 -1.95 7.16
N LEU A 145 12.33 -1.87 8.29
CA LEU A 145 12.83 -1.19 9.48
C LEU A 145 12.67 -2.08 10.71
N SER A 146 13.78 -2.38 11.37
CA SER A 146 13.78 -3.03 12.68
C SER A 146 13.68 -1.96 13.76
N THR A 147 12.55 -1.95 14.48
CA THR A 147 12.29 -1.01 15.57
C THR A 147 11.89 -1.76 16.82
N SER A 148 11.93 -1.08 17.98
CA SER A 148 11.39 -1.66 19.21
C SER A 148 9.86 -1.71 19.13
N ILE A 149 9.24 -2.58 19.95
CA ILE A 149 7.77 -2.71 20.02
C ILE A 149 7.12 -1.42 20.49
N LYS A 150 7.85 -0.60 21.26
CA LYS A 150 7.34 0.66 21.83
C LYS A 150 7.37 1.82 20.83
N GLU A 151 8.17 1.73 19.80
CA GLU A 151 8.26 2.78 18.78
C GLU A 151 7.16 2.61 17.73
N HIS A 152 6.59 3.71 17.31
CA HIS A 152 5.56 3.75 16.28
C HIS A 152 6.07 4.51 15.05
N VAL A 153 5.83 3.94 13.89
CA VAL A 153 6.12 4.61 12.63
C VAL A 153 4.86 5.33 12.18
N GLN A 154 4.99 6.61 11.93
CA GLN A 154 3.92 7.46 11.40
C GLN A 154 4.32 7.95 10.01
N VAL A 155 3.38 7.88 9.08
CA VAL A 155 3.51 8.49 7.76
C VAL A 155 2.52 9.62 7.65
N ALA A 156 2.95 10.77 7.17
CA ALA A 156 2.09 11.93 6.93
C ALA A 156 2.17 12.31 5.46
N PHE A 157 1.02 12.45 4.82
CA PHE A 157 0.87 12.97 3.47
C PHE A 157 0.14 14.30 3.55
N THR A 158 0.83 15.41 3.24
CA THR A 158 0.29 16.77 3.27
C THR A 158 0.46 17.43 1.91
N GLY A 159 -0.63 17.57 1.17
CA GLY A 159 -0.57 18.14 -0.18
C GLY A 159 0.34 17.32 -1.08
N THR A 160 1.43 17.96 -1.56
CA THR A 160 2.43 17.31 -2.42
C THR A 160 3.56 16.64 -1.65
N GLU A 161 3.64 16.85 -0.33
CA GLU A 161 4.73 16.35 0.49
C GLU A 161 4.34 15.13 1.30
N ALA A 162 5.35 14.32 1.61
CA ALA A 162 5.21 13.15 2.46
C ALA A 162 6.43 13.02 3.36
N ILE A 163 6.22 12.49 4.56
CA ILE A 163 7.29 12.25 5.53
C ILE A 163 6.97 11.00 6.34
N ALA A 164 7.99 10.22 6.68
CA ALA A 164 7.88 9.09 7.61
C ALA A 164 8.80 9.32 8.80
N TYR A 165 8.30 9.10 10.01
CA TYR A 165 9.04 9.36 11.23
C TYR A 165 8.65 8.41 12.36
N LEU A 166 9.51 8.32 13.38
CA LEU A 166 9.26 7.58 14.63
C LEU A 166 8.59 8.48 15.66
N MET A 167 7.66 7.90 16.42
CA MET A 167 7.07 8.50 17.62
C MET A 167 7.38 7.64 18.84
#